data_708647e8b882c47ced0830752bbb381e
#
_entry.id   708647e8b882c47ced0830752bbb381e
#
_cell.length_a   1.000
_cell.length_b   1.000
_cell.length_c   1.000
_cell.angle_alpha   90.00
_cell.angle_beta   90.00
_cell.angle_gamma   90.00
#
_symmetry.space_group_name_H-M   'P 1'
#
loop_
_entity.id
_entity.type
_entity.pdbx_description
1 polymer ?
#
loop_
_entity_poly.entity_id
_entity_poly.type
_entity_poly.pdbx_seq_one_letter_code
_entity_poly.pdbx_strand_id
1 'polypeptide(L)'
;MDFTERFDLYKEGGMITDNDIEDILKVIDLFKKEYGVVLEEENAAPFIAHLCAAYGRLVSHEEVDEVPEPVMEELRSLDSYEESLEILEKVMNATKNPLNETEQGYALLHINNLIAQFMENGEWHTDPETE
;
A
#
# COMPACT_ATOMS: atom_id res chain seq x y z
N MET A 1 14.56 3.72 -8.54
CA MET A 1 15.15 2.57 -7.83
C MET A 1 14.07 1.67 -7.27
N ASP A 2 14.30 0.38 -7.35
CA ASP A 2 13.34 -0.57 -6.82
C ASP A 2 13.54 -0.76 -5.31
N PHE A 3 12.81 -1.68 -4.72
CA PHE A 3 12.81 -1.90 -3.28
C PHE A 3 13.70 -3.04 -2.80
N THR A 4 14.54 -3.58 -3.68
CA THR A 4 15.37 -4.75 -3.37
C THR A 4 16.22 -4.56 -2.13
N GLU A 5 16.93 -3.42 -2.05
CA GLU A 5 17.77 -3.13 -0.88
C GLU A 5 16.95 -3.08 0.41
N ARG A 6 15.78 -2.44 0.34
CA ARG A 6 14.90 -2.33 1.51
C ARG A 6 14.42 -3.71 1.96
N PHE A 7 14.01 -4.56 1.02
CA PHE A 7 13.58 -5.92 1.34
C PHE A 7 14.71 -6.74 1.96
N ASP A 8 15.92 -6.62 1.41
CA ASP A 8 17.07 -7.34 1.93
C ASP A 8 17.37 -6.93 3.38
N LEU A 9 17.33 -5.64 3.67
CA LEU A 9 17.55 -5.13 5.03
C LEU A 9 16.50 -5.64 6.01
N TYR A 10 15.24 -5.59 5.63
CA TYR A 10 14.16 -6.03 6.50
C TYR A 10 14.17 -7.54 6.71
N LYS A 11 14.46 -8.30 5.68
CA LYS A 11 14.56 -9.75 5.75
C LYS A 11 15.74 -10.15 6.65
N GLU A 12 16.87 -9.50 6.47
CA GLU A 12 18.06 -9.75 7.28
C GLU A 12 17.80 -9.48 8.76
N GLY A 13 17.02 -8.45 9.05
CA GLY A 13 16.61 -8.11 10.40
C GLY A 13 15.50 -8.99 10.97
N GLY A 14 14.98 -9.92 10.17
CA GLY A 14 13.89 -10.80 10.62
C GLY A 14 12.53 -10.16 10.65
N MET A 15 12.38 -8.99 10.02
CA MET A 15 11.13 -8.26 10.01
C MET A 15 10.11 -8.83 9.02
N ILE A 16 10.58 -9.28 7.87
CA ILE A 16 9.71 -9.86 6.83
C ILE A 16 10.30 -11.17 6.32
N THR A 17 9.44 -11.97 5.70
CA THR A 17 9.82 -13.26 5.14
C THR A 17 9.78 -13.18 3.60
N ASP A 18 10.25 -14.23 2.94
CA ASP A 18 10.17 -14.32 1.49
C ASP A 18 8.73 -14.27 0.99
N ASN A 19 7.79 -14.87 1.75
CA ASN A 19 6.38 -14.83 1.40
C ASN A 19 5.83 -13.42 1.45
N ASP A 20 6.26 -12.64 2.43
CA ASP A 20 5.85 -11.24 2.55
C ASP A 20 6.37 -10.43 1.37
N ILE A 21 7.61 -10.68 0.96
CA ILE A 21 8.19 -10.02 -0.20
C ILE A 21 7.38 -10.34 -1.46
N GLU A 22 7.00 -11.61 -1.65
CA GLU A 22 6.17 -12.01 -2.78
C GLU A 22 4.85 -11.25 -2.82
N ASP A 23 4.20 -11.11 -1.65
CA ASP A 23 2.94 -10.39 -1.56
C ASP A 23 3.12 -8.91 -1.90
N ILE A 24 4.18 -8.29 -1.40
CA ILE A 24 4.47 -6.88 -1.69
C ILE A 24 4.77 -6.68 -3.18
N LEU A 25 5.51 -7.61 -3.78
CA LEU A 25 5.78 -7.55 -5.22
C LEU A 25 4.49 -7.64 -6.04
N LYS A 26 3.53 -8.43 -5.58
CA LYS A 26 2.21 -8.50 -6.24
C LYS A 26 1.48 -7.17 -6.16
N VAL A 27 1.60 -6.48 -5.05
CA VAL A 27 0.99 -5.15 -4.89
C VAL A 27 1.63 -4.16 -5.87
N ILE A 28 2.95 -4.16 -5.97
CA ILE A 28 3.68 -3.29 -6.90
C ILE A 28 3.24 -3.57 -8.33
N ASP A 29 3.16 -4.85 -8.69
CA ASP A 29 2.73 -5.27 -10.03
C ASP A 29 1.29 -4.87 -10.32
N LEU A 30 0.42 -4.94 -9.32
CA LEU A 30 -0.98 -4.53 -9.43
C LEU A 30 -1.10 -3.06 -9.83
N PHE A 31 -0.33 -2.18 -9.19
CA PHE A 31 -0.34 -0.76 -9.53
C PHE A 31 0.12 -0.54 -10.97
N LYS A 32 1.12 -1.28 -11.40
CA LYS A 32 1.62 -1.16 -12.77
C LYS A 32 0.60 -1.64 -13.80
N LYS A 33 0.00 -2.80 -13.57
CA LYS A 33 -0.93 -3.41 -14.54
C LYS A 33 -2.29 -2.74 -14.56
N GLU A 34 -2.82 -2.40 -13.38
CA GLU A 34 -4.18 -1.86 -13.29
C GLU A 34 -4.24 -0.35 -13.45
N TYR A 35 -3.21 0.35 -13.04
CA TYR A 35 -3.22 1.81 -12.98
C TYR A 35 -2.10 2.48 -13.76
N GLY A 36 -1.20 1.70 -14.33
CA GLY A 36 -0.15 2.23 -15.18
C GLY A 36 0.96 3.00 -14.45
N VAL A 37 1.08 2.82 -13.15
CA VAL A 37 2.11 3.51 -12.37
C VAL A 37 3.11 2.54 -11.78
N VAL A 38 4.40 2.89 -11.83
CA VAL A 38 5.47 2.07 -11.28
C VAL A 38 5.84 2.61 -9.91
N LEU A 39 5.68 1.77 -8.88
CA LEU A 39 6.07 2.15 -7.53
C LEU A 39 7.57 1.98 -7.36
N GLU A 40 8.23 3.02 -6.85
CA GLU A 40 9.68 3.05 -6.65
C GLU A 40 9.98 3.70 -5.30
N GLU A 41 11.25 3.62 -4.85
CA GLU A 41 11.66 4.28 -3.61
C GLU A 41 11.36 5.77 -3.62
N GLU A 42 11.51 6.41 -4.76
CA GLU A 42 11.33 7.85 -4.90
C GLU A 42 9.89 8.29 -4.69
N ASN A 43 8.92 7.41 -4.97
CA ASN A 43 7.51 7.80 -4.91
C ASN A 43 6.67 7.02 -3.90
N ALA A 44 7.08 5.83 -3.51
CA ALA A 44 6.22 4.95 -2.71
C ALA A 44 6.91 4.35 -1.48
N ALA A 45 8.06 4.86 -1.07
CA ALA A 45 8.78 4.34 0.09
C ALA A 45 7.91 4.27 1.35
N PRO A 46 7.12 5.32 1.71
CA PRO A 46 6.28 5.24 2.91
C PRO A 46 5.25 4.11 2.86
N PHE A 47 4.63 3.91 1.70
CA PHE A 47 3.64 2.85 1.53
C PHE A 47 4.28 1.46 1.67
N ILE A 48 5.40 1.25 0.99
CA ILE A 48 6.08 -0.05 1.04
C ILE A 48 6.62 -0.31 2.45
N ALA A 49 7.18 0.71 3.10
CA ALA A 49 7.64 0.58 4.49
C ALA A 49 6.48 0.19 5.41
N HIS A 50 5.29 0.78 5.20
CA HIS A 50 4.10 0.42 5.98
C HIS A 50 3.73 -1.05 5.76
N LEU A 51 3.72 -1.53 4.52
CA LEU A 51 3.38 -2.92 4.23
C LEU A 51 4.37 -3.87 4.91
N CYS A 52 5.65 -3.57 4.83
CA CYS A 52 6.66 -4.40 5.50
C CYS A 52 6.45 -4.43 7.02
N ALA A 53 6.19 -3.27 7.62
CA ALA A 53 5.95 -3.20 9.05
C ALA A 53 4.67 -3.94 9.44
N ALA A 54 3.60 -3.80 8.65
CA ALA A 54 2.33 -4.46 8.91
C ALA A 54 2.47 -5.97 8.86
N TYR A 55 3.16 -6.49 7.85
CA TYR A 55 3.38 -7.94 7.77
C TYR A 55 4.25 -8.44 8.92
N GLY A 56 5.24 -7.66 9.32
CA GLY A 56 6.07 -8.01 10.49
C GLY A 56 5.23 -8.09 11.77
N ARG A 57 4.30 -7.16 11.94
CA ARG A 57 3.42 -7.16 13.11
C ARG A 57 2.46 -8.34 13.11
N LEU A 58 2.02 -8.80 11.94
CA LEU A 58 1.17 -9.99 11.86
C LEU A 58 1.90 -11.23 12.40
N VAL A 59 3.18 -11.35 12.09
CA VAL A 59 3.98 -12.48 12.58
C VAL A 59 4.24 -12.39 14.08
N SER A 60 4.57 -11.19 14.56
CA SER A 60 4.90 -10.98 15.97
C SER A 60 3.67 -10.78 16.87
N HIS A 61 2.48 -10.71 16.28
CA HIS A 61 1.22 -10.47 17.00
C HIS A 61 1.19 -9.12 17.69
N GLU A 62 1.94 -8.16 17.17
CA GLU A 62 1.91 -6.80 17.70
C GLU A 62 0.75 -6.04 17.07
N GLU A 63 0.21 -5.09 17.82
CA GLU A 63 -0.91 -4.27 17.34
C GLU A 63 -0.50 -2.80 17.33
N VAL A 64 -1.12 -2.03 16.45
CA VAL A 64 -0.96 -0.58 16.43
C VAL A 64 -2.28 0.06 16.82
N ASP A 65 -2.22 1.32 17.25
CA ASP A 65 -3.41 2.07 17.57
C ASP A 65 -4.20 2.34 16.29
N GLU A 66 -5.53 2.40 16.41
CA GLU A 66 -6.39 2.71 15.27
C GLU A 66 -6.08 4.11 14.74
N VAL A 67 -6.30 4.30 13.45
CA VAL A 67 -6.21 5.62 12.85
C VAL A 67 -7.24 6.53 13.56
N PRO A 68 -6.83 7.71 14.04
CA PRO A 68 -7.76 8.61 14.74
C PRO A 68 -8.98 8.93 13.87
N GLU A 69 -10.15 8.95 14.51
CA GLU A 69 -11.40 9.19 13.77
C GLU A 69 -11.42 10.48 12.96
N PRO A 70 -10.89 11.62 13.45
CA PRO A 70 -10.85 12.83 12.62
C PRO A 70 -10.08 12.64 11.32
N VAL A 71 -9.02 11.83 11.35
CA VAL A 71 -8.22 11.51 10.15
C VAL A 71 -9.05 10.66 9.19
N MET A 72 -9.77 9.68 9.72
CA MET A 72 -10.62 8.82 8.89
C MET A 72 -11.78 9.61 8.27
N GLU A 73 -12.36 10.55 9.02
CA GLU A 73 -13.41 11.41 8.49
C GLU A 73 -12.91 12.24 7.32
N GLU A 74 -11.73 12.82 7.47
CA GLU A 74 -11.13 13.60 6.40
C GLU A 74 -10.87 12.72 5.17
N LEU A 75 -10.33 11.52 5.39
CA LEU A 75 -10.07 10.58 4.31
C LEU A 75 -11.36 10.23 3.56
N ARG A 76 -12.44 9.94 4.28
CA ARG A 76 -13.72 9.58 3.68
C ARG A 76 -14.35 10.73 2.88
N SER A 77 -13.95 11.96 3.15
CA SER A 77 -14.47 13.13 2.45
C SER A 77 -13.74 13.41 1.12
N LEU A 78 -12.62 12.74 0.88
CA LEU A 78 -11.83 12.98 -0.32
C LEU A 78 -12.43 12.28 -1.53
N ASP A 79 -12.31 12.91 -2.69
CA ASP A 79 -12.81 12.36 -3.94
C ASP A 79 -12.16 11.01 -4.30
N SER A 80 -10.92 10.82 -3.88
CA SER A 80 -10.18 9.60 -4.16
C SER A 80 -10.46 8.45 -3.17
N TYR A 81 -11.31 8.67 -2.20
CA TYR A 81 -11.57 7.66 -1.17
C TYR A 81 -12.11 6.34 -1.74
N GLU A 82 -13.13 6.42 -2.61
CA GLU A 82 -13.73 5.22 -3.21
C GLU A 82 -12.71 4.44 -4.03
N GLU A 83 -11.86 5.15 -4.74
CA GLU A 83 -10.80 4.53 -5.53
C GLU A 83 -9.77 3.86 -4.63
N SER A 84 -9.44 4.52 -3.50
CA SER A 84 -8.53 3.94 -2.50
C SER A 84 -9.10 2.64 -1.93
N LEU A 85 -10.41 2.60 -1.66
CA LEU A 85 -11.07 1.39 -1.18
C LEU A 85 -11.01 0.26 -2.20
N GLU A 86 -11.24 0.60 -3.47
CA GLU A 86 -11.16 -0.38 -4.56
C GLU A 86 -9.77 -0.98 -4.67
N ILE A 87 -8.75 -0.12 -4.58
CA ILE A 87 -7.36 -0.58 -4.63
C ILE A 87 -7.04 -1.46 -3.42
N LEU A 88 -7.47 -1.06 -2.24
CA LEU A 88 -7.25 -1.87 -1.03
C LEU A 88 -7.87 -3.25 -1.19
N GLU A 89 -9.09 -3.33 -1.70
CA GLU A 89 -9.77 -4.59 -1.92
C GLU A 89 -8.96 -5.47 -2.89
N LYS A 90 -8.45 -4.89 -3.97
CA LYS A 90 -7.61 -5.63 -4.92
C LYS A 90 -6.32 -6.10 -4.27
N VAL A 91 -5.71 -5.29 -3.42
CA VAL A 91 -4.50 -5.67 -2.68
C VAL A 91 -4.79 -6.84 -1.77
N MET A 92 -5.90 -6.79 -1.02
CA MET A 92 -6.28 -7.87 -0.11
C MET A 92 -6.53 -9.17 -0.85
N ASN A 93 -7.13 -9.10 -2.04
CA ASN A 93 -7.40 -10.28 -2.84
C ASN A 93 -6.16 -10.86 -3.52
N ALA A 94 -5.15 -10.03 -3.76
CA ALA A 94 -3.94 -10.45 -4.44
C ALA A 94 -2.90 -11.07 -3.50
N THR A 95 -2.99 -10.79 -2.20
CA THR A 95 -1.99 -11.21 -1.23
C THR A 95 -2.48 -12.38 -0.40
N LYS A 96 -1.54 -13.18 0.11
CA LYS A 96 -1.87 -14.36 0.91
C LYS A 96 -2.21 -14.00 2.35
N ASN A 97 -1.53 -12.99 2.89
CA ASN A 97 -1.69 -12.60 4.28
C ASN A 97 -2.53 -11.32 4.37
N PRO A 98 -3.81 -11.43 4.74
CA PRO A 98 -4.66 -10.26 4.83
C PRO A 98 -4.25 -9.36 5.99
N LEU A 99 -4.33 -8.07 5.76
CA LEU A 99 -4.11 -7.08 6.82
C LEU A 99 -5.33 -7.07 7.74
N ASN A 100 -5.11 -6.85 9.03
CA ASN A 100 -6.23 -6.69 9.94
C ASN A 100 -6.89 -5.31 9.73
N GLU A 101 -8.03 -5.09 10.34
CA GLU A 101 -8.83 -3.89 10.14
C GLU A 101 -8.05 -2.59 10.42
N THR A 102 -7.26 -2.58 11.49
CA THR A 102 -6.46 -1.41 11.85
C THR A 102 -5.41 -1.10 10.79
N GLU A 103 -4.69 -2.15 10.35
CA GLU A 103 -3.67 -1.98 9.33
C GLU A 103 -4.28 -1.56 7.99
N GLN A 104 -5.50 -2.02 7.69
CA GLN A 104 -6.21 -1.59 6.49
C GLN A 104 -6.47 -0.10 6.48
N GLY A 105 -6.78 0.48 7.65
CA GLY A 105 -6.97 1.92 7.78
C GLY A 105 -5.72 2.71 7.39
N TYR A 106 -4.58 2.26 7.87
CA TYR A 106 -3.31 2.88 7.53
C TYR A 106 -2.96 2.68 6.05
N ALA A 107 -3.25 1.49 5.52
CA ALA A 107 -3.05 1.22 4.11
C ALA A 107 -3.87 2.17 3.23
N LEU A 108 -5.11 2.43 3.62
CA LEU A 108 -5.97 3.38 2.89
C LEU A 108 -5.35 4.78 2.85
N LEU A 109 -4.80 5.24 3.97
CA LEU A 109 -4.14 6.53 4.02
C LEU A 109 -2.98 6.60 3.03
N HIS A 110 -2.15 5.56 3.03
CA HIS A 110 -0.99 5.52 2.13
C HIS A 110 -1.42 5.42 0.67
N ILE A 111 -2.41 4.59 0.38
CA ILE A 111 -2.93 4.43 -0.99
C ILE A 111 -3.49 5.77 -1.48
N ASN A 112 -4.27 6.44 -0.64
CA ASN A 112 -4.83 7.73 -1.02
C ASN A 112 -3.74 8.77 -1.30
N ASN A 113 -2.69 8.79 -0.49
CA ASN A 113 -1.57 9.69 -0.71
C ASN A 113 -0.85 9.41 -2.02
N LEU A 114 -0.72 8.12 -2.38
CA LEU A 114 -0.14 7.74 -3.67
C LEU A 114 -0.99 8.23 -4.83
N ILE A 115 -2.31 8.03 -4.75
CA ILE A 115 -3.23 8.48 -5.79
C ILE A 115 -3.09 9.99 -5.99
N ALA A 116 -3.11 10.74 -4.89
CA ALA A 116 -3.00 12.20 -4.94
C ALA A 116 -1.68 12.63 -5.58
N GLN A 117 -0.60 11.98 -5.23
CA GLN A 117 0.73 12.27 -5.77
C GLN A 117 0.78 12.03 -7.28
N PHE A 118 0.29 10.86 -7.71
CA PHE A 118 0.30 10.52 -9.13
C PHE A 118 -0.66 11.38 -9.94
N MET A 119 -1.80 11.76 -9.38
CA MET A 119 -2.74 12.69 -10.03
C MET A 119 -2.09 14.05 -10.23
N GLU A 120 -1.41 14.55 -9.21
CA GLU A 120 -0.72 15.83 -9.27
C GLU A 120 0.34 15.84 -10.36
N ASN A 121 1.01 14.71 -10.54
CA ASN A 121 2.05 14.57 -11.56
C ASN A 121 1.49 14.23 -12.95
N GLY A 122 0.18 14.02 -13.07
CA GLY A 122 -0.45 13.66 -14.34
C GLY A 122 -0.20 12.22 -14.74
N GLU A 123 0.19 11.37 -13.81
CA GLU A 123 0.55 9.97 -14.10
C GLU A 123 -0.55 8.97 -13.78
N TRP A 124 -1.59 9.38 -13.05
CA TRP A 124 -2.63 8.45 -12.62
C TRP A 124 -3.69 8.23 -13.69
N HIS A 125 -3.95 6.97 -14.00
CA HIS A 125 -4.95 6.54 -14.99
C HIS A 125 -6.08 5.78 -14.29
N THR A 126 -7.10 6.51 -13.85
CA THR A 126 -8.18 5.94 -13.06
C THR A 126 -9.20 5.17 -13.89
N ASP A 127 -9.28 5.49 -15.18
CA ASP A 127 -10.26 4.89 -16.07
C ASP A 127 -9.63 4.66 -17.44
N PRO A 128 -9.04 3.48 -17.63
CA PRO A 128 -8.38 3.16 -18.91
C PRO A 128 -9.33 3.11 -20.09
N GLU A 129 -10.62 3.01 -19.86
CA GLU A 129 -11.61 2.95 -20.94
C GLU A 129 -11.92 4.32 -21.54
N THR A 130 -11.61 5.39 -20.83
CA THR A 130 -11.87 6.74 -21.32
C THR A 130 -10.73 7.33 -22.13
N GLU A 131 -9.65 6.64 -22.24
CA GLU A 131 -8.49 7.12 -22.98
C GLU A 131 -8.57 6.90 -24.46
#